data_1f5aab6d81474bcb20a65bcf5c41bfdc
#
_entry.id   1f5aab6d81474bcb20a65bcf5c41bfdc
#
_cell.length_a   1.000
_cell.length_b   1.000
_cell.length_c   1.000
_cell.angle_alpha   90.00
_cell.angle_beta   90.00
_cell.angle_gamma   90.00
#
_symmetry.space_group_name_H-M   'P 1'
#
loop_
_entity.id
_entity.type
_entity.pdbx_description
1 polymer ?
#
loop_
_entity_poly.entity_id
_entity_poly.type
_entity_poly.pdbx_seq_one_letter_code
_entity_poly.pdbx_strand_id
1 'polypeptide(L)'
;GLFQSYARKISAIGKHITDETMKECVNLLKSAGYVHVVATGNTTHLARYMGFRLGRLGIRCTYNDLPEYFFNHINLAEPEDVVFAISESGSSKQVVQALELAKEKGLKTIAVTGYEYSPMTKLADCLLLSVFEEQNFDYYKTYSHLKEIAVLDAVLEFLSREESISQTVANQAEMILSETKI
;
A
#
# COMPACT_ATOMS: atom_id res chain seq x y z
N GLY A 1 0.17 -6.63 28.74
CA GLY A 1 0.23 -7.85 27.94
C GLY A 1 0.52 -7.58 26.47
N LEU A 2 0.53 -8.63 25.67
CA LEU A 2 0.88 -8.56 24.25
C LEU A 2 -0.04 -7.62 23.44
N PHE A 3 -1.33 -7.73 23.63
CA PHE A 3 -2.29 -6.87 22.93
C PHE A 3 -2.15 -5.38 23.29
N GLN A 4 -1.82 -5.09 24.53
CA GLN A 4 -1.52 -3.71 24.95
C GLN A 4 -0.24 -3.20 24.32
N SER A 5 0.77 -4.06 24.20
CA SER A 5 2.00 -3.75 23.45
C SER A 5 1.69 -3.42 21.98
N TYR A 6 0.87 -4.23 21.33
CA TYR A 6 0.43 -3.98 19.96
C TYR A 6 -0.32 -2.66 19.83
N ALA A 7 -1.20 -2.36 20.76
CA ALA A 7 -1.93 -1.08 20.75
C ALA A 7 -0.99 0.13 20.83
N ARG A 8 0.03 0.06 21.68
CA ARG A 8 1.04 1.12 21.79
C ARG A 8 1.85 1.26 20.48
N LYS A 9 2.23 0.14 19.88
CA LYS A 9 2.99 0.12 18.61
C LYS A 9 2.18 0.74 17.48
N ILE A 10 0.90 0.38 17.36
CA ILE A 10 0.01 0.96 16.35
C ILE A 10 -0.17 2.45 16.59
N SER A 11 -0.38 2.88 17.83
CA SER A 11 -0.49 4.30 18.18
C SER A 11 0.76 5.10 17.80
N ALA A 12 1.95 4.50 17.95
CA ALA A 12 3.21 5.13 17.57
C ALA A 12 3.32 5.43 16.08
N ILE A 13 2.72 4.60 15.22
CA ILE A 13 2.71 4.83 13.76
C ILE A 13 2.05 6.18 13.43
N GLY A 14 1.00 6.55 14.14
CA GLY A 14 0.29 7.82 13.92
C GLY A 14 1.15 9.06 14.13
N LYS A 15 2.28 8.94 14.83
CA LYS A 15 3.23 10.04 15.01
C LYS A 15 4.08 10.31 13.76
N HIS A 16 4.16 9.34 12.86
CA HIS A 16 4.98 9.39 11.64
C HIS A 16 4.17 9.64 10.37
N ILE A 17 2.85 9.57 10.45
CA ILE A 17 1.97 9.80 9.31
C ILE A 17 1.06 10.97 9.64
N THR A 18 1.23 12.09 8.95
CA THR A 18 0.41 13.28 9.14
C THR A 18 -0.90 13.17 8.37
N ASP A 19 -1.90 13.95 8.78
CA ASP A 19 -3.17 14.04 8.03
C ASP A 19 -2.96 14.54 6.61
N GLU A 20 -1.99 15.44 6.40
CA GLU A 20 -1.63 15.94 5.06
C GLU A 20 -1.09 14.83 4.17
N THR A 21 -0.18 14.01 4.69
CA THR A 21 0.37 12.86 3.96
C THR A 21 -0.73 11.86 3.62
N MET A 22 -1.64 11.60 4.56
CA MET A 22 -2.77 10.70 4.31
C MET A 22 -3.70 11.25 3.23
N LYS A 23 -4.00 12.55 3.25
CA LYS A 23 -4.81 13.19 2.20
C LYS A 23 -4.14 13.12 0.83
N GLU A 24 -2.85 13.33 0.77
CA GLU A 24 -2.08 13.20 -0.47
C GLU A 24 -2.19 11.78 -1.03
N CYS A 25 -1.98 10.77 -0.18
CA CYS A 25 -2.10 9.37 -0.55
C CYS A 25 -3.51 9.06 -1.11
N VAL A 26 -4.54 9.46 -0.40
CA VAL A 26 -5.94 9.23 -0.81
C VAL A 26 -6.24 9.94 -2.14
N ASN A 27 -5.78 11.16 -2.32
CA ASN A 27 -5.97 11.90 -3.57
C ASN A 27 -5.28 11.22 -4.76
N LEU A 28 -4.07 10.70 -4.57
CA LEU A 28 -3.37 9.95 -5.60
C LEU A 28 -4.14 8.68 -5.99
N LEU A 29 -4.64 7.94 -5.01
CA LEU A 29 -5.36 6.69 -5.25
C LEU A 29 -6.71 6.91 -5.94
N LYS A 30 -7.49 7.87 -5.48
CA LYS A 30 -8.82 8.10 -6.06
C LYS A 30 -8.79 8.68 -7.47
N SER A 31 -7.73 9.38 -7.84
CA SER A 31 -7.57 9.97 -9.18
C SER A 31 -6.76 9.09 -10.13
N ALA A 32 -6.22 7.97 -9.67
CA ALA A 32 -5.44 7.06 -10.49
C ALA A 32 -6.29 6.40 -11.59
N GLY A 33 -5.70 6.20 -12.76
CA GLY A 33 -6.27 5.31 -13.77
C GLY A 33 -6.22 3.87 -13.29
N TYR A 34 -5.01 3.36 -13.08
CA TYR A 34 -4.73 2.09 -12.40
C TYR A 34 -3.74 2.33 -11.26
N VAL A 35 -3.92 1.57 -10.18
CA VAL A 35 -2.93 1.47 -9.11
C VAL A 35 -2.19 0.15 -9.27
N HIS A 36 -0.89 0.22 -9.49
CA HIS A 36 -0.02 -0.96 -9.60
C HIS A 36 0.63 -1.21 -8.24
N VAL A 37 0.15 -2.24 -7.55
CA VAL A 37 0.64 -2.59 -6.21
C VAL A 37 1.80 -3.56 -6.35
N VAL A 38 2.95 -3.24 -5.77
CA VAL A 38 4.16 -4.04 -5.89
C VAL A 38 4.76 -4.35 -4.52
N ALA A 39 5.13 -5.60 -4.34
CA ALA A 39 5.82 -6.12 -3.16
C ALA A 39 6.50 -7.44 -3.53
N THR A 40 7.55 -7.80 -2.82
CA THR A 40 8.28 -9.06 -3.04
C THR A 40 8.62 -9.74 -1.71
N GLY A 41 8.98 -11.01 -1.78
CA GLY A 41 9.44 -11.77 -0.62
C GLY A 41 8.36 -11.89 0.46
N ASN A 42 8.73 -11.61 1.69
CA ASN A 42 7.84 -11.73 2.84
C ASN A 42 6.66 -10.75 2.82
N THR A 43 6.74 -9.67 2.04
CA THR A 43 5.67 -8.68 1.90
C THR A 43 4.74 -8.94 0.73
N THR A 44 4.98 -9.98 -0.05
CA THR A 44 4.18 -10.34 -1.22
C THR A 44 2.69 -10.41 -0.93
N HIS A 45 2.30 -10.97 0.21
CA HIS A 45 0.90 -11.12 0.62
C HIS A 45 0.19 -9.77 0.79
N LEU A 46 0.94 -8.73 1.14
CA LEU A 46 0.38 -7.38 1.34
C LEU A 46 -0.02 -6.73 0.02
N ALA A 47 0.66 -7.03 -1.07
CA ALA A 47 0.24 -6.57 -2.40
C ALA A 47 -1.14 -7.14 -2.75
N ARG A 48 -1.36 -8.42 -2.52
CA ARG A 48 -2.66 -9.05 -2.72
C ARG A 48 -3.73 -8.47 -1.81
N TYR A 49 -3.42 -8.32 -0.53
CA TYR A 49 -4.32 -7.73 0.45
C TYR A 49 -4.78 -6.33 0.01
N MET A 50 -3.83 -5.47 -0.31
CA MET A 50 -4.12 -4.09 -0.72
C MET A 50 -4.90 -4.05 -2.04
N GLY A 51 -4.45 -4.80 -3.04
CA GLY A 51 -5.09 -4.85 -4.35
C GLY A 51 -6.53 -5.36 -4.28
N PHE A 52 -6.76 -6.42 -3.52
CA PHE A 52 -8.11 -6.95 -3.29
C PHE A 52 -9.02 -5.88 -2.67
N ARG A 53 -8.53 -5.20 -1.63
CA ARG A 53 -9.30 -4.17 -0.90
C ARG A 53 -9.56 -2.94 -1.77
N LEU A 54 -8.59 -2.50 -2.55
CA LEU A 54 -8.77 -1.41 -3.50
C LEU A 54 -9.85 -1.74 -4.54
N GLY A 55 -9.82 -2.95 -5.07
CA GLY A 55 -10.85 -3.42 -6.01
C GLY A 55 -12.26 -3.37 -5.41
N ARG A 56 -12.41 -3.70 -4.12
CA ARG A 56 -13.68 -3.61 -3.40
C ARG A 56 -14.17 -2.16 -3.26
N LEU A 57 -13.28 -1.20 -3.30
CA LEU A 57 -13.61 0.22 -3.29
C LEU A 57 -13.81 0.80 -4.71
N GLY A 58 -13.78 -0.05 -5.73
CA GLY A 58 -13.97 0.36 -7.11
C GLY A 58 -12.74 0.95 -7.78
N ILE A 59 -11.55 0.79 -7.18
CA ILE A 59 -10.30 1.26 -7.75
C ILE A 59 -9.68 0.16 -8.60
N ARG A 60 -9.43 0.47 -9.86
CA ARG A 60 -8.75 -0.46 -10.76
C ARG A 60 -7.28 -0.59 -10.35
N CYS A 61 -6.83 -1.83 -10.14
CA CYS A 61 -5.48 -2.09 -9.70
C CYS A 61 -4.93 -3.39 -10.28
N THR A 62 -3.61 -3.46 -10.32
CA THR A 62 -2.87 -4.69 -10.57
C THR A 62 -2.14 -5.07 -9.29
N TYR A 63 -2.08 -6.34 -8.99
CA TYR A 63 -1.37 -6.84 -7.81
C TYR A 63 -0.90 -8.25 -8.11
N ASN A 64 0.37 -8.36 -8.41
CA ASN A 64 0.96 -9.66 -8.68
C ASN A 64 2.22 -9.82 -7.82
N ASP A 65 2.42 -11.04 -7.35
CA ASP A 65 3.56 -11.39 -6.49
C ASP A 65 4.82 -11.71 -7.29
N LEU A 66 4.72 -11.79 -8.62
CA LEU A 66 5.87 -12.05 -9.47
C LEU A 66 6.36 -10.76 -10.13
N PRO A 67 7.65 -10.42 -9.96
CA PRO A 67 8.21 -9.20 -10.55
C PRO A 67 8.03 -9.12 -12.06
N GLU A 68 8.08 -10.24 -12.77
CA GLU A 68 7.84 -10.31 -14.21
C GLU A 68 6.51 -9.67 -14.60
N TYR A 69 5.49 -9.86 -13.79
CA TYR A 69 4.16 -9.30 -14.06
C TYR A 69 4.07 -7.83 -13.69
N PHE A 70 4.55 -7.43 -12.51
CA PHE A 70 4.42 -6.03 -12.15
C PHE A 70 5.33 -5.12 -12.98
N PHE A 71 6.49 -5.58 -13.43
CA PHE A 71 7.30 -4.82 -14.39
C PHE A 71 6.58 -4.64 -15.72
N ASN A 72 5.90 -5.67 -16.22
CA ASN A 72 5.09 -5.54 -17.42
C ASN A 72 3.97 -4.50 -17.25
N HIS A 73 3.26 -4.56 -16.14
CA HIS A 73 2.19 -3.60 -15.86
C HIS A 73 2.69 -2.16 -15.80
N ILE A 74 3.81 -1.92 -15.12
CA ILE A 74 4.40 -0.59 -15.03
C ILE A 74 4.91 -0.12 -16.39
N ASN A 75 5.53 -1.02 -17.14
CA ASN A 75 6.03 -0.69 -18.47
C ASN A 75 4.90 -0.28 -19.43
N LEU A 76 3.71 -0.82 -19.27
CA LEU A 76 2.54 -0.50 -20.09
C LEU A 76 1.63 0.56 -19.45
N ALA A 77 2.03 1.12 -18.31
CA ALA A 77 1.20 2.05 -17.55
C ALA A 77 0.98 3.37 -18.31
N GLU A 78 -0.19 3.93 -18.10
CA GLU A 78 -0.57 5.25 -18.62
C GLU A 78 -0.11 6.36 -17.66
N PRO A 79 -0.01 7.63 -18.12
CA PRO A 79 0.52 8.73 -17.31
C PRO A 79 -0.23 8.98 -15.99
N GLU A 80 -1.51 8.69 -15.92
CA GLU A 80 -2.35 8.86 -14.74
C GLU A 80 -2.26 7.69 -13.75
N ASP A 81 -1.53 6.64 -14.08
CA ASP A 81 -1.37 5.49 -13.19
C ASP A 81 -0.46 5.82 -12.02
N VAL A 82 -0.64 5.08 -10.94
CA VAL A 82 0.12 5.22 -9.69
C VAL A 82 0.77 3.88 -9.35
N VAL A 83 2.01 3.90 -8.90
CA VAL A 83 2.66 2.72 -8.33
C VAL A 83 2.62 2.81 -6.81
N PHE A 84 2.08 1.78 -6.18
CA PHE A 84 1.98 1.64 -4.73
C PHE A 84 2.93 0.51 -4.28
N ALA A 85 4.03 0.87 -3.66
CA ALA A 85 5.10 -0.05 -3.30
C ALA A 85 5.16 -0.31 -1.80
N ILE A 86 5.33 -1.57 -1.42
CA ILE A 86 5.40 -2.00 -0.02
C ILE A 86 6.71 -2.75 0.19
N SER A 87 7.55 -2.29 1.12
CA SER A 87 8.77 -2.96 1.50
C SER A 87 9.20 -2.54 2.90
N GLU A 88 9.28 -3.48 3.84
CA GLU A 88 9.71 -3.20 5.21
C GLU A 88 11.10 -2.55 5.24
N SER A 89 12.07 -3.13 4.54
CA SER A 89 13.44 -2.62 4.49
C SER A 89 13.61 -1.35 3.66
N GLY A 90 12.69 -1.11 2.72
CA GLY A 90 12.83 -0.07 1.70
C GLY A 90 13.99 -0.31 0.73
N SER A 91 14.59 -1.49 0.76
CA SER A 91 15.79 -1.85 0.00
C SER A 91 15.60 -3.09 -0.89
N SER A 92 14.39 -3.62 -1.01
CA SER A 92 14.11 -4.73 -1.91
C SER A 92 14.42 -4.33 -3.35
N LYS A 93 15.41 -4.98 -3.94
CA LYS A 93 15.95 -4.60 -5.25
C LYS A 93 14.88 -4.43 -6.32
N GLN A 94 13.99 -5.41 -6.44
CA GLN A 94 12.96 -5.41 -7.47
C GLN A 94 11.89 -4.35 -7.23
N VAL A 95 11.54 -4.07 -5.97
CA VAL A 95 10.61 -3.00 -5.62
C VAL A 95 11.23 -1.63 -5.90
N VAL A 96 12.50 -1.45 -5.56
CA VAL A 96 13.24 -0.22 -5.88
C VAL A 96 13.30 -0.01 -7.40
N GLN A 97 13.61 -1.06 -8.17
CA GLN A 97 13.64 -0.98 -9.63
C GLN A 97 12.26 -0.64 -10.22
N ALA A 98 11.18 -1.16 -9.63
CA ALA A 98 9.82 -0.82 -10.04
C ALA A 98 9.53 0.68 -9.84
N LEU A 99 9.96 1.23 -8.71
CA LEU A 99 9.83 2.67 -8.46
C LEU A 99 10.70 3.53 -9.39
N GLU A 100 11.92 3.08 -9.68
CA GLU A 100 12.79 3.74 -10.66
C GLU A 100 12.13 3.79 -12.03
N LEU A 101 11.58 2.68 -12.50
CA LEU A 101 10.86 2.61 -13.77
C LEU A 101 9.64 3.53 -13.76
N ALA A 102 8.89 3.56 -12.67
CA ALA A 102 7.75 4.46 -12.51
C ALA A 102 8.16 5.92 -12.64
N LYS A 103 9.26 6.31 -12.00
CA LYS A 103 9.79 7.69 -12.07
C LYS A 103 10.25 8.04 -13.49
N GLU A 104 10.93 7.15 -14.18
CA GLU A 104 11.33 7.34 -15.56
C GLU A 104 10.12 7.59 -16.48
N LYS A 105 9.01 6.93 -16.22
CA LYS A 105 7.76 7.08 -16.96
C LYS A 105 6.91 8.26 -16.51
N GLY A 106 7.33 8.99 -15.49
CA GLY A 106 6.58 10.12 -14.94
C GLY A 106 5.35 9.76 -14.14
N LEU A 107 5.26 8.51 -13.65
CA LEU A 107 4.17 8.05 -12.80
C LEU A 107 4.34 8.56 -11.37
N LYS A 108 3.25 8.80 -10.69
CA LYS A 108 3.27 9.08 -9.25
C LYS A 108 3.51 7.81 -8.46
N THR A 109 4.20 7.93 -7.34
CA THR A 109 4.60 6.80 -6.51
C THR A 109 4.22 7.01 -5.05
N ILE A 110 3.72 5.93 -4.45
CA ILE A 110 3.43 5.84 -3.01
C ILE A 110 4.29 4.70 -2.46
N ALA A 111 4.97 4.93 -1.35
CA ALA A 111 5.79 3.91 -0.70
C ALA A 111 5.38 3.72 0.75
N VAL A 112 5.21 2.45 1.14
CA VAL A 112 5.04 2.03 2.53
C VAL A 112 6.30 1.30 2.94
N THR A 113 7.03 1.82 3.93
CA THR A 113 8.29 1.26 4.39
C THR A 113 8.52 1.52 5.88
N GLY A 114 9.32 0.66 6.50
CA GLY A 114 9.69 0.78 7.90
C GLY A 114 10.89 1.68 8.18
N TYR A 115 11.53 2.25 7.16
CA TYR A 115 12.74 3.05 7.30
C TYR A 115 12.61 4.41 6.62
N GLU A 116 12.88 5.47 7.38
CA GLU A 116 12.83 6.85 6.89
C GLU A 116 13.90 7.11 5.81
N TYR A 117 15.06 6.48 5.93
CA TYR A 117 16.16 6.62 4.99
C TYR A 117 16.43 5.29 4.31
N SER A 118 15.99 5.16 3.08
CA SER A 118 16.16 3.96 2.26
C SER A 118 16.13 4.34 0.78
N PRO A 119 16.52 3.45 -0.12
CA PRO A 119 16.37 3.71 -1.56
C PRO A 119 14.94 4.05 -1.97
N MET A 120 13.92 3.43 -1.36
CA MET A 120 12.52 3.72 -1.66
C MET A 120 12.11 5.14 -1.28
N THR A 121 12.60 5.67 -0.17
CA THR A 121 12.18 6.99 0.31
C THR A 121 12.57 8.11 -0.64
N LYS A 122 13.64 7.94 -1.38
CA LYS A 122 14.10 8.91 -2.39
C LYS A 122 13.25 8.90 -3.67
N LEU A 123 12.51 7.82 -3.90
CA LEU A 123 11.73 7.60 -5.11
C LEU A 123 10.22 7.80 -4.89
N ALA A 124 9.81 8.01 -3.65
CA ALA A 124 8.40 8.15 -3.29
C ALA A 124 7.94 9.61 -3.40
N ASP A 125 6.85 9.84 -4.13
CA ASP A 125 6.15 11.13 -4.09
C ASP A 125 5.36 11.24 -2.78
N CYS A 126 4.79 10.15 -2.31
CA CYS A 126 4.10 10.05 -1.02
C CYS A 126 4.71 8.92 -0.20
N LEU A 127 5.22 9.24 0.98
CA LEU A 127 5.88 8.28 1.87
C LEU A 127 5.03 8.02 3.10
N LEU A 128 4.68 6.75 3.30
CA LEU A 128 3.96 6.26 4.48
C LEU A 128 4.91 5.41 5.32
N LEU A 129 5.34 5.96 6.45
CA LEU A 129 6.27 5.26 7.35
C LEU A 129 5.51 4.36 8.32
N SER A 130 5.74 3.05 8.21
CA SER A 130 5.23 2.04 9.13
C SER A 130 6.29 1.74 10.20
N VAL A 131 6.55 2.69 11.08
CA VAL A 131 7.64 2.64 12.05
C VAL A 131 7.09 2.45 13.46
N PHE A 132 7.62 1.46 14.18
CA PHE A 132 7.52 1.37 15.63
C PHE A 132 8.72 2.05 16.28
N GLU A 133 8.53 2.67 17.45
CA GLU A 133 9.62 3.30 18.19
C GLU A 133 10.63 2.30 18.76
N GLU A 134 10.22 1.05 18.97
CA GLU A 134 11.06 -0.03 19.46
C GLU A 134 11.76 -0.74 18.30
N GLN A 135 13.03 -1.12 18.50
CA GLN A 135 13.79 -1.81 17.46
C GLN A 135 13.16 -3.15 17.05
N ASN A 136 13.18 -3.40 15.76
CA ASN A 136 12.43 -4.45 15.06
C ASN A 136 12.97 -5.88 15.23
N PHE A 137 13.45 -6.28 16.40
CA PHE A 137 13.88 -7.65 16.62
C PHE A 137 12.74 -8.66 16.41
N ASP A 138 11.50 -8.25 16.69
CA ASP A 138 10.33 -9.12 16.57
C ASP A 138 9.93 -9.40 15.12
N TYR A 139 10.19 -8.48 14.18
CA TYR A 139 9.89 -8.70 12.76
C TYR A 139 10.58 -9.95 12.22
N TYR A 140 11.89 -10.09 12.47
CA TYR A 140 12.67 -11.20 11.95
C TYR A 140 12.37 -12.56 12.59
N LYS A 141 11.69 -12.58 13.72
CA LYS A 141 11.26 -13.82 14.35
C LYS A 141 10.00 -14.40 13.75
N THR A 142 9.01 -13.55 13.46
CA THR A 142 7.68 -13.97 13.08
C THR A 142 7.24 -13.43 11.72
N TYR A 143 8.04 -12.54 11.11
CA TYR A 143 7.69 -11.80 9.90
C TYR A 143 6.33 -11.11 10.02
N SER A 144 6.06 -10.53 11.18
CA SER A 144 4.80 -9.86 11.46
C SER A 144 4.59 -8.64 10.54
N HIS A 145 3.42 -8.54 9.96
CA HIS A 145 3.01 -7.41 9.12
C HIS A 145 2.04 -6.45 9.83
N LEU A 146 2.03 -6.49 11.15
CA LEU A 146 1.12 -5.64 11.93
C LEU A 146 1.26 -4.15 11.59
N LYS A 147 2.50 -3.68 11.42
CA LYS A 147 2.78 -2.28 11.06
C LYS A 147 2.21 -1.91 9.70
N GLU A 148 2.57 -2.69 8.70
CA GLU A 148 2.15 -2.44 7.32
C GLU A 148 0.64 -2.53 7.20
N ILE A 149 0.03 -3.56 7.76
CA ILE A 149 -1.43 -3.73 7.72
C ILE A 149 -2.14 -2.56 8.41
N ALA A 150 -1.63 -2.07 9.54
CA ALA A 150 -2.19 -0.90 10.19
C ALA A 150 -2.18 0.33 9.28
N VAL A 151 -1.09 0.55 8.54
CA VAL A 151 -0.98 1.65 7.58
C VAL A 151 -1.93 1.43 6.39
N LEU A 152 -1.94 0.23 5.82
CA LEU A 152 -2.80 -0.10 4.68
C LEU A 152 -4.28 0.06 5.04
N ASP A 153 -4.68 -0.45 6.21
CA ASP A 153 -6.07 -0.34 6.67
C ASP A 153 -6.46 1.12 6.93
N ALA A 154 -5.55 1.93 7.45
CA ALA A 154 -5.79 3.36 7.62
C ALA A 154 -6.03 4.05 6.28
N VAL A 155 -5.20 3.78 5.28
CA VAL A 155 -5.39 4.31 3.91
C VAL A 155 -6.74 3.91 3.35
N LEU A 156 -7.10 2.64 3.46
CA LEU A 156 -8.37 2.10 2.95
C LEU A 156 -9.57 2.71 3.67
N GLU A 157 -9.47 2.91 4.97
CA GLU A 157 -10.53 3.55 5.76
C GLU A 157 -10.75 5.01 5.33
N PHE A 158 -9.69 5.80 5.21
CA PHE A 158 -9.79 7.18 4.72
C PHE A 158 -10.32 7.23 3.28
N LEU A 159 -9.85 6.32 2.43
CA LEU A 159 -10.31 6.25 1.05
C LEU A 159 -11.80 5.92 0.96
N SER A 160 -12.30 5.02 1.79
CA SER A 160 -13.71 4.63 1.82
C SER A 160 -14.65 5.77 2.22
N ARG A 161 -14.16 6.78 2.90
CA ARG A 161 -14.91 7.96 3.33
C ARG A 161 -15.05 9.03 2.25
N GLU A 162 -14.28 8.92 1.17
CA GLU A 162 -14.39 9.84 0.04
C GLU A 162 -15.74 9.65 -0.67
N GLU A 163 -16.43 10.75 -0.95
CA GLU A 163 -17.76 10.72 -1.55
C GLU A 163 -17.76 9.99 -2.90
N SER A 164 -16.77 10.28 -3.74
CA SER A 164 -16.64 9.65 -5.06
C SER A 164 -16.47 8.13 -4.98
N ILE A 165 -15.86 7.63 -3.91
CA ILE A 165 -15.67 6.20 -3.67
C ILE A 165 -16.94 5.57 -3.08
N SER A 166 -17.56 6.21 -2.09
CA SER A 166 -18.75 5.68 -1.42
C SER A 166 -19.96 5.60 -2.34
N GLN A 167 -20.00 6.39 -3.41
CA GLN A 167 -21.09 6.39 -4.42
C GLN A 167 -20.84 5.36 -5.53
N THR A 168 -19.68 4.72 -5.58
CA THR A 168 -19.41 3.70 -6.60
C THR A 168 -20.21 2.44 -6.34
N VAL A 169 -20.43 1.64 -7.39
CA VAL A 169 -21.04 0.31 -7.29
C VAL A 169 -20.05 -0.74 -6.73
N ALA A 170 -19.09 -0.31 -5.94
CA ALA A 170 -18.04 -1.16 -5.37
C ALA A 170 -18.61 -2.36 -4.62
N ASN A 171 -19.72 -2.16 -3.93
CA ASN A 171 -20.39 -3.21 -3.16
C ASN A 171 -21.14 -4.24 -4.02
N GLN A 172 -21.28 -4.02 -5.33
CA GLN A 172 -22.02 -4.93 -6.20
C GLN A 172 -21.38 -6.33 -6.23
N ALA A 173 -20.07 -6.41 -6.30
CA ALA A 173 -19.35 -7.69 -6.23
C ALA A 173 -19.60 -8.41 -4.90
N GLU A 174 -19.61 -7.67 -3.79
CA GLU A 174 -19.92 -8.22 -2.47
C GLU A 174 -21.37 -8.72 -2.39
N MET A 175 -22.33 -7.99 -2.97
CA MET A 175 -23.72 -8.41 -3.01
C MET A 175 -23.89 -9.71 -3.79
N ILE A 176 -23.27 -9.82 -4.97
CA ILE A 176 -23.31 -11.03 -5.78
C ILE A 176 -22.76 -12.24 -4.97
N LEU A 177 -21.66 -12.05 -4.28
CA LEU A 177 -21.06 -13.11 -3.47
C LEU A 177 -21.90 -13.45 -2.23
N SER A 178 -22.60 -12.46 -1.66
CA SER A 178 -23.46 -12.68 -0.49
C SER A 178 -24.71 -13.49 -0.82
N GLU A 179 -25.19 -13.43 -2.05
CA GLU A 179 -26.33 -14.25 -2.52
C GLU A 179 -26.05 -15.74 -2.49
N THR A 180 -24.79 -16.15 -2.45
CA THR A 180 -24.39 -17.55 -2.34
C THR A 180 -24.35 -18.08 -0.90
N LYS A 181 -24.53 -17.20 0.08
CA LYS A 181 -24.58 -17.58 1.50
C LYS A 181 -26.00 -17.97 1.87
N ILE A 182 -26.14 -19.21 2.31
CA ILE A 182 -27.42 -19.76 2.80
C ILE A 182 -27.51 -19.55 4.31
#